data_556901e5bb0da1e895ed133fced6cbd2
#
_entry.id   556901e5bb0da1e895ed133fced6cbd2
#
_cell.length_a   1.000
_cell.length_b   1.000
_cell.length_c   1.000
_cell.angle_alpha   90.00
_cell.angle_beta   90.00
_cell.angle_gamma   90.00
#
_symmetry.space_group_name_H-M   'P 1'
#
loop_
_entity.id
_entity.type
_entity.pdbx_description
1 polymer ?
#
loop_
_entity_poly.entity_id
_entity_poly.type
_entity_poly.pdbx_seq_one_letter_code
_entity_poly.pdbx_strand_id
1 'polypeptide(L)'
;MRLAKNENKILFIAEVSSNHHRDLNRSFAFIDAAAQAGCHSVKFQLFKIEQLFSPEILERSEKHRKREEWELPNEFLPELAARCRKNNVEFSCTPFYLDAVEELEPYVD
;
A
#
# COMPACT_ATOMS: atom_id res chain seq x y z
N MET A 1 16.27 0.85 -5.51
CA MET A 1 15.66 1.18 -4.19
C MET A 1 16.74 1.62 -3.22
N ARG A 2 16.52 2.70 -2.51
CA ARG A 2 17.47 3.17 -1.50
C ARG A 2 17.72 2.17 -0.38
N LEU A 3 16.71 1.40 -0.02
CA LEU A 3 16.81 0.39 1.05
C LEU A 3 17.88 -0.65 0.76
N ALA A 4 18.03 -1.06 -0.49
CA ALA A 4 19.01 -2.06 -0.91
C ALA A 4 20.46 -1.61 -0.71
N LYS A 5 20.71 -0.30 -0.53
CA LYS A 5 22.05 0.25 -0.35
C LYS A 5 22.51 0.31 1.10
N ASN A 6 21.63 -0.05 2.05
CA ASN A 6 21.92 -0.01 3.48
C ASN A 6 22.32 -1.39 4.00
N GLU A 7 23.39 -1.97 3.45
CA GLU A 7 23.76 -3.37 3.65
C GLU A 7 24.00 -3.80 5.11
N ASN A 8 24.44 -2.91 5.97
CA ASN A 8 24.82 -3.23 7.34
C ASN A 8 23.84 -2.68 8.39
N LYS A 9 22.62 -2.33 7.97
CA LYS A 9 21.61 -1.76 8.86
C LYS A 9 20.34 -2.55 8.83
N ILE A 10 19.67 -2.62 9.98
CA ILE A 10 18.31 -3.16 10.05
C ILE A 10 17.37 -2.10 9.50
N LEU A 11 16.54 -2.50 8.54
CA LEU A 11 15.56 -1.63 7.92
C LEU A 11 14.18 -1.96 8.47
N PHE A 12 13.44 -0.92 8.84
CA PHE A 12 12.10 -1.08 9.40
C PHE A 12 11.07 -0.65 8.36
N ILE A 13 10.16 -1.55 8.04
CA ILE A 13 9.08 -1.32 7.10
C ILE A 13 7.77 -1.36 7.88
N ALA A 14 7.03 -0.26 7.88
CA ALA A 14 5.71 -0.23 8.48
C ALA A 14 4.69 -0.79 7.49
N GLU A 15 4.06 -1.90 7.84
CA GLU A 15 3.04 -2.52 6.99
C GLU A 15 1.67 -1.96 7.34
N VAL A 16 1.15 -1.06 6.51
CA VAL A 16 -0.21 -0.54 6.65
C VAL A 16 -1.23 -1.53 6.11
N SER A 17 -0.81 -2.31 5.10
CA SER A 17 -1.68 -3.30 4.49
C SER A 17 -2.94 -2.64 3.92
N SER A 18 -4.11 -3.06 4.34
CA SER A 18 -5.39 -2.49 3.92
C SER A 18 -6.12 -1.77 5.06
N ASN A 19 -5.38 -1.35 6.09
CA ASN A 19 -5.97 -0.67 7.24
C ASN A 19 -6.31 0.80 6.99
N HIS A 20 -6.18 1.26 5.75
CA HIS A 20 -6.46 2.64 5.35
C HIS A 20 -7.96 2.98 5.39
N HIS A 21 -8.85 2.01 5.38
CA HIS A 21 -10.31 2.18 5.34
C HIS A 21 -10.77 3.09 4.19
N ARG A 22 -10.01 3.12 3.07
CA ARG A 22 -10.27 3.98 1.91
C ARG A 22 -10.38 5.46 2.28
N ASP A 23 -9.70 5.85 3.35
CA ASP A 23 -9.65 7.21 3.88
C ASP A 23 -8.24 7.77 3.67
N LEU A 24 -8.12 8.80 2.85
CA LEU A 24 -6.82 9.38 2.52
C LEU A 24 -6.13 9.99 3.74
N ASN A 25 -6.88 10.70 4.57
CA ASN A 25 -6.33 11.32 5.78
C ASN A 25 -5.83 10.27 6.77
N ARG A 26 -6.56 9.16 6.90
CA ARG A 26 -6.13 8.03 7.73
C ARG A 26 -4.84 7.44 7.18
N SER A 27 -4.75 7.31 5.87
CA SER A 27 -3.52 6.81 5.20
C SER A 27 -2.34 7.74 5.48
N PHE A 28 -2.54 9.05 5.41
CA PHE A 28 -1.51 10.03 5.75
C PHE A 28 -1.08 9.91 7.21
N ALA A 29 -2.03 9.67 8.13
CA ALA A 29 -1.71 9.50 9.54
C ALA A 29 -0.80 8.29 9.78
N PHE A 30 -1.02 7.18 9.06
CA PHE A 30 -0.13 6.02 9.12
C PHE A 30 1.28 6.37 8.64
N ILE A 31 1.38 7.10 7.53
CA ILE A 31 2.69 7.50 6.97
C ILE A 31 3.43 8.40 7.97
N ASP A 32 2.74 9.40 8.49
CA ASP A 32 3.33 10.33 9.46
C ASP A 32 3.81 9.61 10.73
N ALA A 33 2.98 8.69 11.24
CA ALA A 33 3.32 7.92 12.45
C ALA A 33 4.51 6.99 12.21
N ALA A 34 4.56 6.34 11.05
CA ALA A 34 5.68 5.48 10.68
C ALA A 34 6.98 6.27 10.60
N ALA A 35 6.93 7.45 9.99
CA ALA A 35 8.09 8.33 9.88
C ALA A 35 8.58 8.78 11.27
N GLN A 36 7.66 9.16 12.14
CA GLN A 36 8.00 9.56 13.51
C GLN A 36 8.60 8.41 14.33
N ALA A 37 8.14 7.18 14.05
CA ALA A 37 8.67 6.00 14.72
C ALA A 37 10.05 5.56 14.19
N GLY A 38 10.55 6.20 13.15
CA GLY A 38 11.86 5.90 12.58
C GLY A 38 11.85 4.82 11.50
N CYS A 39 10.70 4.48 10.95
CA CYS A 39 10.63 3.52 9.86
C CYS A 39 11.26 4.08 8.59
N HIS A 40 11.82 3.19 7.78
CA HIS A 40 12.49 3.55 6.52
C HIS A 40 11.51 3.53 5.34
N SER A 41 10.49 2.71 5.41
CA SER A 41 9.49 2.55 4.36
C SER A 41 8.11 2.31 4.95
N VAL A 42 7.10 2.70 4.19
CA VAL A 42 5.70 2.43 4.53
C VAL A 42 5.11 1.62 3.40
N LYS A 43 4.48 0.49 3.71
CA LYS A 43 4.01 -0.47 2.72
C LYS A 43 2.50 -0.63 2.77
N PHE A 44 1.90 -0.47 1.60
CA PHE A 44 0.46 -0.69 1.37
C PHE A 44 0.26 -1.94 0.52
N GLN A 45 -0.96 -2.24 0.19
CA GLN A 45 -1.34 -3.33 -0.70
C GLN A 45 -2.30 -2.81 -1.76
N LEU A 46 -2.08 -3.19 -3.00
CA LEU A 46 -2.98 -2.83 -4.09
C LEU A 46 -3.61 -4.11 -4.64
N PHE A 47 -4.87 -4.33 -4.33
CA PHE A 47 -5.62 -5.46 -4.83
C PHE A 47 -7.02 -5.02 -5.27
N LYS A 48 -7.62 -5.86 -6.11
CA LYS A 48 -9.02 -5.75 -6.49
C LYS A 48 -9.63 -7.14 -6.31
N ILE A 49 -10.75 -7.23 -5.61
CA ILE A 49 -11.35 -8.53 -5.27
C ILE A 49 -11.66 -9.36 -6.52
N GLU A 50 -12.06 -8.72 -7.61
CA GLU A 50 -12.36 -9.40 -8.88
C GLU A 50 -11.12 -10.01 -9.54
N GLN A 51 -9.91 -9.53 -9.19
CA GLN A 51 -8.64 -10.07 -9.67
C GLN A 51 -8.03 -11.05 -8.66
N LEU A 52 -8.44 -10.96 -7.40
CA LEU A 52 -7.90 -11.76 -6.31
C LEU A 52 -8.67 -13.06 -6.08
N PHE A 53 -9.97 -13.03 -6.27
CA PHE A 53 -10.86 -14.16 -6.02
C PHE A 53 -11.54 -14.62 -7.30
N SER A 54 -11.83 -15.93 -7.37
CA SER A 54 -12.56 -16.48 -8.51
C SER A 54 -14.00 -15.94 -8.55
N PRO A 55 -14.62 -15.88 -9.75
CA PRO A 55 -16.02 -15.47 -9.86
C PRO A 55 -16.97 -16.31 -9.00
N GLU A 56 -16.67 -17.61 -8.87
CA GLU A 56 -17.50 -18.53 -8.06
C GLU A 56 -17.46 -18.17 -6.59
N ILE A 57 -16.29 -17.82 -6.07
CA ILE A 57 -16.16 -17.41 -4.66
C ILE A 57 -16.89 -16.09 -4.43
N LEU A 58 -16.73 -15.13 -5.33
CA LEU A 58 -17.41 -13.84 -5.20
C LEU A 58 -18.92 -13.97 -5.27
N GLU A 59 -19.42 -14.91 -6.08
CA GLU A 59 -20.84 -15.18 -6.17
C GLU A 59 -21.40 -15.79 -4.87
N ARG A 60 -20.65 -16.69 -4.24
CA ARG A 60 -21.10 -17.50 -3.10
C ARG A 60 -20.81 -16.92 -1.74
N SER A 61 -19.81 -16.05 -1.62
CA SER A 61 -19.32 -15.59 -0.33
C SER A 61 -19.44 -14.09 -0.16
N GLU A 62 -20.37 -13.67 0.68
CA GLU A 62 -20.51 -12.27 1.07
C GLU A 62 -19.25 -11.75 1.78
N LYS A 63 -18.62 -12.61 2.58
CA LYS A 63 -17.40 -12.27 3.30
C LYS A 63 -16.29 -11.84 2.35
N HIS A 64 -16.12 -12.53 1.22
CA HIS A 64 -15.12 -12.17 0.22
C HIS A 64 -15.51 -10.92 -0.56
N ARG A 65 -16.81 -10.74 -0.87
CA ARG A 65 -17.29 -9.53 -1.54
C ARG A 65 -17.08 -8.28 -0.70
N LYS A 66 -17.20 -8.38 0.61
CA LYS A 66 -16.99 -7.25 1.53
C LYS A 66 -15.57 -6.74 1.54
N ARG A 67 -14.61 -7.53 1.09
CA ARG A 67 -13.22 -7.09 1.01
C ARG A 67 -12.99 -5.99 -0.03
N GLU A 68 -13.98 -5.68 -0.86
CA GLU A 68 -13.94 -4.51 -1.73
C GLU A 68 -13.73 -3.23 -0.92
N GLU A 69 -14.24 -3.19 0.30
CA GLU A 69 -14.07 -2.06 1.21
C GLU A 69 -12.61 -1.83 1.63
N TRP A 70 -11.75 -2.81 1.38
CA TRP A 70 -10.32 -2.76 1.72
C TRP A 70 -9.44 -2.49 0.51
N GLU A 71 -10.03 -2.32 -0.68
CA GLU A 71 -9.26 -1.98 -1.88
C GLU A 71 -8.71 -0.57 -1.76
N LEU A 72 -7.44 -0.41 -2.09
CA LEU A 72 -6.81 0.91 -2.11
C LEU A 72 -7.25 1.65 -3.37
N PRO A 73 -7.88 2.84 -3.25
CA PRO A 73 -8.22 3.62 -4.43
C PRO A 73 -6.97 4.01 -5.21
N ASN A 74 -6.96 3.77 -6.53
CA ASN A 74 -5.81 4.07 -7.37
C ASN A 74 -5.46 5.57 -7.35
N GLU A 75 -6.45 6.45 -7.22
CA GLU A 75 -6.24 7.89 -7.13
C GLU A 75 -5.47 8.33 -5.88
N PHE A 76 -5.34 7.44 -4.87
CA PHE A 76 -4.53 7.73 -3.70
C PHE A 76 -3.03 7.59 -3.98
N LEU A 77 -2.63 6.83 -4.99
CA LEU A 77 -1.22 6.50 -5.21
C LEU A 77 -0.30 7.72 -5.31
N PRO A 78 -0.59 8.73 -6.14
CA PRO A 78 0.27 9.92 -6.17
C PRO A 78 0.30 10.67 -4.85
N GLU A 79 -0.82 10.70 -4.14
CA GLU A 79 -0.91 11.38 -2.84
C GLU A 79 -0.08 10.67 -1.77
N LEU A 80 -0.14 9.33 -1.73
CA LEU A 80 0.64 8.55 -0.77
C LEU A 80 2.14 8.67 -1.06
N ALA A 81 2.51 8.62 -2.33
CA ALA A 81 3.92 8.79 -2.73
C ALA A 81 4.44 10.16 -2.32
N ALA A 82 3.66 11.22 -2.55
CA ALA A 82 4.04 12.57 -2.18
C ALA A 82 4.17 12.72 -0.65
N ARG A 83 3.25 12.12 0.10
CA ARG A 83 3.31 12.17 1.56
C ARG A 83 4.54 11.44 2.11
N CYS A 84 4.88 10.31 1.52
CA CYS A 84 6.09 9.59 1.89
C CYS A 84 7.34 10.43 1.62
N ARG A 85 7.43 11.07 0.45
CA ARG A 85 8.56 11.96 0.13
C ARG A 85 8.67 13.11 1.12
N LYS A 86 7.56 13.73 1.47
CA LYS A 86 7.52 14.81 2.44
C LYS A 86 8.08 14.39 3.80
N ASN A 87 7.82 13.15 4.20
CA ASN A 87 8.28 12.59 5.47
C ASN A 87 9.64 11.88 5.36
N ASN A 88 10.26 11.91 4.20
CA ASN A 88 11.54 11.25 3.94
C ASN A 88 11.52 9.74 4.25
N VAL A 89 10.42 9.09 3.93
CA VAL A 89 10.30 7.62 3.96
C VAL A 89 9.98 7.12 2.56
N GLU A 90 10.32 5.87 2.29
CA GLU A 90 10.02 5.25 1.01
C GLU A 90 8.59 4.75 0.95
N PHE A 91 7.96 4.87 -0.21
CA PHE A 91 6.65 4.33 -0.48
C PHE A 91 6.80 2.95 -1.12
N SER A 92 6.19 1.95 -0.51
CA SER A 92 6.19 0.59 -1.01
C SER A 92 4.75 0.08 -1.09
N CYS A 93 4.48 -0.78 -2.05
CA CYS A 93 3.13 -1.33 -2.22
C CYS A 93 3.22 -2.69 -2.90
N THR A 94 2.51 -3.67 -2.38
CA THR A 94 2.48 -5.00 -2.96
C THR A 94 1.40 -5.07 -4.04
N PRO A 95 1.76 -5.40 -5.29
CA PRO A 95 0.76 -5.60 -6.35
C PRO A 95 0.16 -7.01 -6.25
N PHE A 96 -1.16 -7.09 -6.34
CA PHE A 96 -1.87 -8.37 -6.30
C PHE A 96 -2.54 -8.74 -7.62
N TYR A 97 -2.31 -7.96 -8.68
CA TYR A 97 -2.74 -8.27 -10.03
C TYR A 97 -1.70 -7.71 -11.01
N LEU A 98 -1.68 -8.24 -12.24
CA LEU A 98 -0.60 -7.91 -13.19
C LEU A 98 -0.53 -6.42 -13.52
N ASP A 99 -1.66 -5.81 -13.83
CA ASP A 99 -1.69 -4.38 -14.19
C ASP A 99 -1.26 -3.49 -13.02
N ALA A 100 -1.38 -3.96 -11.79
CA ALA A 100 -0.96 -3.20 -10.61
C ALA A 100 0.53 -2.85 -10.66
N VAL A 101 1.35 -3.71 -11.25
CA VAL A 101 2.80 -3.46 -11.37
C VAL A 101 3.03 -2.17 -12.16
N GLU A 102 2.36 -2.01 -13.29
CA GLU A 102 2.48 -0.81 -14.12
C GLU A 102 1.86 0.41 -13.45
N GLU A 103 0.74 0.21 -12.76
CA GLU A 103 0.05 1.29 -12.05
C GLU A 103 0.90 1.84 -10.89
N LEU A 104 1.67 0.97 -10.23
CA LEU A 104 2.51 1.35 -9.10
C LEU A 104 3.88 1.90 -9.50
N GLU A 105 4.41 1.48 -10.64
CA GLU A 105 5.77 1.80 -11.06
C GLU A 105 6.11 3.28 -10.97
N PRO A 106 5.25 4.24 -11.36
CA PRO A 106 5.57 5.66 -11.27
C PRO A 106 5.71 6.19 -9.84
N TYR A 107 5.21 5.47 -8.85
CA TYR A 107 5.05 5.99 -7.49
C TYR A 107 5.90 5.30 -6.44
N VAL A 108 6.19 4.01 -6.60
CA VAL A 108 6.95 3.26 -5.59
C VAL A 108 8.45 3.48 -5.72
N ASP A 109 9.12 3.36 -4.59
CA ASP A 109 10.59 3.46 -4.51
C ASP A 109 11.32 2.17 -4.80
#